data_1308ca3799ed118995cfc2a2c57c17b3
#
_entry.id   1308ca3799ed118995cfc2a2c57c17b3
#
_cell.length_a   1.000
_cell.length_b   1.000
_cell.length_c   1.000
_cell.angle_alpha   90.00
_cell.angle_beta   90.00
_cell.angle_gamma   90.00
#
_symmetry.space_group_name_H-M   'P 1'
#
loop_
_entity.id
_entity.type
_entity.pdbx_description
1 polymer ?
#
loop_
_entity_poly.entity_id
_entity_poly.type
_entity_poly.pdbx_seq_one_letter_code
_entity_poly.pdbx_strand_id
1 'polypeptide(L)'
;GGPRLRPRPHWRRLGGSSAALRQTVDAVGGTLIVYGTPDEEVTCTKVQLTDEGAFDELDVALMLHPYQKTCGRMGSIGIYPVQYEFFGKKCHANEAGPGSDCINALDAAVAAYLSVNQVKQYLDANIYGILNSGGTLPNIIPDYASLRYYIRCDQEWKTRRAVERINRCVQGAADSMGAELKITQYLCC
;
A
#
# COMPACT_ATOMS: atom_id res chain seq x y z
N GLY A 1 9.95 16.04 -26.93
CA GLY A 1 8.89 16.54 -26.09
C GLY A 1 7.59 15.87 -26.47
N GLY A 2 7.25 14.74 -25.83
CA GLY A 2 5.96 14.08 -26.02
C GLY A 2 4.82 14.88 -25.36
N PRO A 3 3.57 14.74 -25.80
CA PRO A 3 2.44 15.45 -25.24
C PRO A 3 2.25 15.07 -23.78
N ARG A 4 2.41 16.04 -22.87
CA ARG A 4 2.03 15.88 -21.48
C ARG A 4 0.52 15.78 -21.41
N LEU A 5 -0.02 14.58 -21.20
CA LEU A 5 -1.41 14.37 -20.85
C LEU A 5 -1.65 15.09 -19.50
N ARG A 6 -2.28 16.25 -19.55
CA ARG A 6 -2.80 16.88 -18.32
C ARG A 6 -3.95 16.01 -17.81
N PRO A 7 -3.90 15.49 -16.59
CA PRO A 7 -5.06 14.80 -16.01
C PRO A 7 -6.24 15.78 -16.03
N ARG A 8 -7.30 15.42 -16.74
CA ARG A 8 -8.54 16.20 -16.70
C ARG A 8 -9.16 15.96 -15.33
N PRO A 9 -9.39 17.00 -14.52
CA PRO A 9 -9.86 16.80 -13.16
C PRO A 9 -11.22 16.11 -13.16
N HIS A 10 -11.31 14.96 -12.49
CA HIS A 10 -12.51 14.12 -12.38
C HIS A 10 -13.69 14.87 -11.75
N TRP A 11 -13.43 15.86 -10.91
CA TRP A 11 -14.44 16.71 -10.29
C TRP A 11 -15.36 17.43 -11.28
N ARG A 12 -14.89 17.77 -12.50
CA ARG A 12 -15.74 18.38 -13.54
C ARG A 12 -16.80 17.40 -14.06
N ARG A 13 -16.51 16.09 -14.07
CA ARG A 13 -17.49 15.07 -14.49
C ARG A 13 -18.49 14.79 -13.39
N LEU A 14 -18.05 14.77 -12.14
CA LEU A 14 -18.94 14.60 -10.99
C LEU A 14 -19.90 15.80 -10.85
N GLY A 15 -19.42 17.02 -11.02
CA GLY A 15 -20.28 18.22 -11.03
C GLY A 15 -21.34 18.18 -12.14
N GLY A 16 -21.00 17.71 -13.32
CA GLY A 16 -21.96 17.53 -14.42
C GLY A 16 -23.02 16.47 -14.16
N SER A 17 -22.62 15.31 -13.62
CA SER A 17 -23.53 14.22 -13.24
C SER A 17 -24.47 14.64 -12.10
N SER A 18 -23.97 15.36 -11.11
CA SER A 18 -24.77 15.86 -9.99
C SER A 18 -25.81 16.88 -10.44
N ALA A 19 -25.45 17.78 -11.36
CA ALA A 19 -26.37 18.74 -11.95
C ALA A 19 -27.50 18.07 -12.77
N ALA A 20 -27.17 16.99 -13.50
CA ALA A 20 -28.16 16.20 -14.24
C ALA A 20 -29.10 15.41 -13.30
N LEU A 21 -28.53 14.78 -12.25
CA LEU A 21 -29.31 14.01 -11.26
C LEU A 21 -30.23 14.89 -10.44
N ARG A 22 -29.90 16.17 -10.22
CA ARG A 22 -30.75 17.11 -9.49
C ARG A 22 -32.15 17.20 -10.08
N GLN A 23 -32.27 17.27 -11.41
CA GLN A 23 -33.59 17.34 -12.07
C GLN A 23 -34.43 16.08 -11.81
N THR A 24 -33.79 14.93 -11.72
CA THR A 24 -34.48 13.67 -11.41
C THR A 24 -34.92 13.63 -9.94
N VAL A 25 -34.06 14.05 -9.02
CA VAL A 25 -34.38 14.12 -7.59
C VAL A 25 -35.51 15.10 -7.33
N ASP A 26 -35.54 16.24 -8.01
CA ASP A 26 -36.65 17.20 -7.92
C ASP A 26 -38.00 16.59 -8.36
N ALA A 27 -37.99 15.63 -9.28
CA ALA A 27 -39.18 14.96 -9.79
C ALA A 27 -39.65 13.76 -8.95
N VAL A 28 -38.75 12.98 -8.36
CA VAL A 28 -39.04 11.70 -7.65
C VAL A 28 -38.90 11.81 -6.14
N GLY A 29 -38.36 12.90 -5.63
CA GLY A 29 -38.02 13.10 -4.22
C GLY A 29 -36.66 12.45 -3.85
N GLY A 30 -36.16 12.80 -2.68
CA GLY A 30 -34.90 12.29 -2.13
C GLY A 30 -33.85 13.37 -1.90
N THR A 31 -32.67 12.96 -1.49
CA THR A 31 -31.54 13.85 -1.22
C THR A 31 -30.32 13.38 -2.01
N LEU A 32 -29.66 14.30 -2.69
CA LEU A 32 -28.39 14.05 -3.39
C LEU A 32 -27.26 14.72 -2.63
N ILE A 33 -26.33 13.92 -2.15
CA ILE A 33 -25.11 14.37 -1.47
C ILE A 33 -23.92 14.13 -2.38
N VAL A 34 -23.03 15.10 -2.51
CA VAL A 34 -21.79 15.00 -3.29
C VAL A 34 -20.61 15.14 -2.34
N TYR A 35 -19.85 14.06 -2.18
CA TYR A 35 -18.66 14.04 -1.36
C TYR A 35 -17.41 14.38 -2.18
N GLY A 36 -16.61 15.35 -1.71
CA GLY A 36 -15.25 15.56 -2.17
C GLY A 36 -14.31 14.68 -1.37
N THR A 37 -13.64 13.74 -2.05
CA THR A 37 -12.71 12.80 -1.40
C THR A 37 -11.30 12.99 -1.97
N PRO A 38 -10.54 14.00 -1.51
CA PRO A 38 -9.19 14.26 -1.97
C PRO A 38 -8.22 13.15 -1.54
N ASP A 39 -7.02 13.16 -2.13
CA ASP A 39 -5.88 12.34 -1.73
C ASP A 39 -6.16 10.83 -1.73
N GLU A 40 -6.83 10.37 -2.79
CA GLU A 40 -7.25 8.97 -2.95
C GLU A 40 -6.05 8.02 -3.04
N GLU A 41 -4.94 8.45 -3.67
CA GLU A 41 -3.77 7.61 -3.96
C GLU A 41 -2.79 7.46 -2.77
N VAL A 42 -2.95 8.23 -1.70
CA VAL A 42 -2.00 8.28 -0.57
C VAL A 42 -2.63 8.02 0.78
N THR A 43 -3.64 8.82 1.19
CA THR A 43 -4.23 8.76 2.54
C THR A 43 -5.62 8.17 2.59
N CYS A 44 -6.24 7.89 1.43
CA CYS A 44 -7.58 7.31 1.38
C CYS A 44 -8.63 8.01 2.23
N THR A 45 -8.88 9.26 1.96
CA THR A 45 -9.93 10.04 2.64
C THR A 45 -11.28 9.31 2.71
N LYS A 46 -11.60 8.45 1.73
CA LYS A 46 -12.84 7.65 1.76
C LYS A 46 -12.89 6.67 2.92
N VAL A 47 -11.76 6.04 3.27
CA VAL A 47 -11.68 5.12 4.41
C VAL A 47 -11.94 5.90 5.70
N GLN A 48 -11.26 7.03 5.88
CA GLN A 48 -11.47 7.89 7.04
C GLN A 48 -12.93 8.34 7.16
N LEU A 49 -13.55 8.81 6.07
CA LEU A 49 -14.95 9.22 6.06
C LEU A 49 -15.89 8.04 6.39
N THR A 50 -15.56 6.83 5.96
CA THR A 50 -16.32 5.63 6.31
C THR A 50 -16.22 5.34 7.81
N ASP A 51 -15.02 5.39 8.38
CA ASP A 51 -14.79 5.17 9.80
C ASP A 51 -15.47 6.25 10.68
N GLU A 52 -15.60 7.46 10.16
CA GLU A 52 -16.33 8.58 10.79
C GLU A 52 -17.86 8.52 10.59
N GLY A 53 -18.38 7.51 9.88
CA GLY A 53 -19.82 7.30 9.65
C GLY A 53 -20.44 8.22 8.60
N ALA A 54 -19.63 8.91 7.78
CA ALA A 54 -20.15 9.87 6.79
C ALA A 54 -21.07 9.26 5.74
N PHE A 55 -21.05 7.94 5.57
CA PHE A 55 -21.84 7.21 4.58
C PHE A 55 -22.98 6.36 5.18
N ASP A 56 -23.15 6.35 6.50
CA ASP A 56 -24.07 5.44 7.21
C ASP A 56 -25.54 5.70 6.88
N GLU A 57 -25.90 6.95 6.54
CA GLU A 57 -27.27 7.37 6.20
C GLU A 57 -27.59 7.25 4.70
N LEU A 58 -26.67 6.71 3.89
CA LEU A 58 -26.86 6.63 2.44
C LEU A 58 -27.56 5.33 2.04
N ASP A 59 -28.66 5.43 1.29
CA ASP A 59 -29.28 4.27 0.64
C ASP A 59 -28.44 3.74 -0.54
N VAL A 60 -27.76 4.64 -1.27
CA VAL A 60 -26.95 4.32 -2.45
C VAL A 60 -25.73 5.22 -2.52
N ALA A 61 -24.57 4.62 -2.75
CA ALA A 61 -23.32 5.33 -3.06
C ALA A 61 -22.84 4.97 -4.47
N LEU A 62 -22.49 5.98 -5.25
CA LEU A 62 -21.99 5.82 -6.61
C LEU A 62 -20.64 6.53 -6.76
N MET A 63 -19.70 5.89 -7.43
CA MET A 63 -18.40 6.45 -7.75
C MET A 63 -18.03 6.17 -9.20
N LEU A 64 -17.56 7.20 -9.91
CA LEU A 64 -17.03 7.05 -11.24
C LEU A 64 -15.51 6.83 -11.17
N HIS A 65 -15.05 5.69 -11.70
CA HIS A 65 -13.62 5.38 -11.81
C HIS A 65 -13.20 5.26 -13.27
N PRO A 66 -12.10 5.91 -13.71
CA PRO A 66 -11.59 5.73 -15.08
C PRO A 66 -11.06 4.31 -15.26
N TYR A 67 -11.46 3.68 -16.37
CA TYR A 67 -11.02 2.34 -16.72
C TYR A 67 -10.96 2.16 -18.26
N GLN A 68 -10.41 1.05 -18.71
CA GLN A 68 -10.26 0.76 -20.15
C GLN A 68 -11.60 0.44 -20.83
N LYS A 69 -12.61 0.04 -20.07
CA LYS A 69 -13.94 -0.31 -20.57
C LYS A 69 -15.01 0.40 -19.77
N THR A 70 -16.11 0.77 -20.42
CA THR A 70 -17.31 1.25 -19.75
C THR A 70 -18.07 0.06 -19.19
N CYS A 71 -18.26 0.01 -17.86
CA CYS A 71 -19.03 -1.02 -17.18
C CYS A 71 -19.79 -0.43 -15.99
N GLY A 72 -20.93 -0.99 -15.67
CA GLY A 72 -21.78 -0.52 -14.56
C GLY A 72 -21.28 -0.96 -13.19
N ARG A 73 -20.43 -1.98 -13.11
CA ARG A 73 -19.84 -2.47 -11.87
C ARG A 73 -18.42 -2.95 -12.12
N MET A 74 -17.50 -2.50 -11.27
CA MET A 74 -16.15 -3.04 -11.21
C MET A 74 -15.96 -3.78 -9.88
N GLY A 75 -15.39 -4.97 -9.94
CA GLY A 75 -14.86 -5.63 -8.74
C GLY A 75 -13.53 -4.97 -8.36
N SER A 76 -13.32 -4.74 -7.08
CA SER A 76 -12.01 -4.39 -6.53
C SER A 76 -11.49 -5.53 -5.66
N ILE A 77 -10.17 -5.63 -5.56
CA ILE A 77 -9.51 -6.55 -4.62
C ILE A 77 -8.96 -5.74 -3.45
N GLY A 78 -9.06 -6.32 -2.25
CA GLY A 78 -8.50 -5.71 -1.04
C GLY A 78 -7.00 -5.47 -1.16
N ILE A 79 -6.49 -4.53 -0.39
CA ILE A 79 -5.07 -4.22 -0.30
C ILE A 79 -4.65 -4.19 1.17
N TYR A 80 -3.51 -4.81 1.47
CA TYR A 80 -2.85 -4.75 2.76
C TYR A 80 -1.46 -4.14 2.56
N PRO A 81 -1.29 -2.87 2.91
CA PRO A 81 -0.02 -2.18 2.81
C PRO A 81 0.79 -2.40 4.08
N VAL A 82 2.05 -2.80 3.94
CA VAL A 82 2.93 -3.07 5.06
C VAL A 82 4.34 -2.56 4.80
N GLN A 83 4.95 -1.99 5.83
CA GLN A 83 6.34 -1.61 5.86
C GLN A 83 7.09 -2.49 6.86
N TYR A 84 8.21 -3.02 6.43
CA TYR A 84 9.19 -3.76 7.23
C TYR A 84 10.42 -2.89 7.38
N GLU A 85 10.77 -2.58 8.61
CA GLU A 85 11.91 -1.75 8.96
C GLU A 85 12.93 -2.61 9.70
N PHE A 86 14.15 -2.63 9.19
CA PHE A 86 15.26 -3.39 9.74
C PHE A 86 16.24 -2.43 10.41
N PHE A 87 16.55 -2.71 11.65
CA PHE A 87 17.51 -1.95 12.43
C PHE A 87 18.72 -2.81 12.72
N GLY A 88 19.88 -2.30 12.35
CA GLY A 88 21.18 -2.93 12.53
C GLY A 88 22.10 -2.06 13.37
N LYS A 89 23.39 -2.31 13.21
CA LYS A 89 24.43 -1.53 13.88
C LYS A 89 25.46 -1.03 12.89
N LYS A 90 25.52 0.29 12.77
CA LYS A 90 26.42 1.00 11.86
C LYS A 90 27.88 0.82 12.20
N CYS A 91 28.70 0.64 11.19
CA CYS A 91 30.15 0.71 11.30
C CYS A 91 30.77 1.07 9.93
N HIS A 92 32.06 1.38 9.93
CA HIS A 92 32.81 1.46 8.66
C HIS A 92 33.03 0.05 8.10
N ALA A 93 32.91 -0.12 6.77
CA ALA A 93 33.03 -1.45 6.14
C ALA A 93 34.34 -2.18 6.46
N ASN A 94 35.43 -1.46 6.69
CA ASN A 94 36.73 -2.05 7.09
C ASN A 94 36.74 -2.61 8.52
N GLU A 95 35.77 -2.25 9.35
CA GLU A 95 35.61 -2.72 10.73
C GLU A 95 34.69 -3.93 10.81
N ALA A 96 33.97 -4.22 9.72
CA ALA A 96 33.10 -5.37 9.62
C ALA A 96 33.93 -6.64 9.40
N GLY A 97 33.82 -7.62 10.30
CA GLY A 97 34.56 -8.87 10.22
C GLY A 97 34.31 -9.77 11.42
N PRO A 98 35.05 -10.91 11.51
CA PRO A 98 34.93 -11.81 12.64
C PRO A 98 35.16 -11.10 13.98
N GLY A 99 34.16 -11.18 14.90
CA GLY A 99 34.19 -10.50 16.17
C GLY A 99 33.69 -9.05 16.17
N SER A 100 33.33 -8.50 15.04
CA SER A 100 32.63 -7.23 14.94
C SER A 100 31.18 -7.38 15.41
N ASP A 101 30.66 -6.33 16.04
CA ASP A 101 29.27 -6.23 16.42
C ASP A 101 28.42 -5.44 15.40
N CYS A 102 28.98 -5.19 14.21
CA CYS A 102 28.27 -4.58 13.09
C CYS A 102 27.12 -5.48 12.61
N ILE A 103 25.96 -4.88 12.35
CA ILE A 103 24.78 -5.58 11.84
C ILE A 103 24.30 -4.82 10.61
N ASN A 104 24.35 -5.48 9.45
CA ASN A 104 23.96 -4.87 8.19
C ASN A 104 22.43 -4.97 7.99
N ALA A 105 21.72 -3.88 8.23
CA ALA A 105 20.27 -3.83 8.01
C ALA A 105 19.88 -4.02 6.54
N LEU A 106 20.74 -3.61 5.58
CA LEU A 106 20.48 -3.81 4.16
C LEU A 106 20.53 -5.29 3.78
N ASP A 107 21.49 -6.06 4.29
CA ASP A 107 21.57 -7.49 4.01
C ASP A 107 20.34 -8.23 4.55
N ALA A 108 19.85 -7.86 5.73
CA ALA A 108 18.60 -8.38 6.28
C ALA A 108 17.40 -8.05 5.38
N ALA A 109 17.30 -6.81 4.90
CA ALA A 109 16.23 -6.40 4.00
C ALA A 109 16.30 -7.13 2.64
N VAL A 110 17.50 -7.31 2.07
CA VAL A 110 17.69 -8.04 0.80
C VAL A 110 17.36 -9.52 0.97
N ALA A 111 17.79 -10.16 2.06
CA ALA A 111 17.44 -11.54 2.35
C ALA A 111 15.92 -11.72 2.51
N ALA A 112 15.25 -10.79 3.20
CA ALA A 112 13.82 -10.77 3.33
C ALA A 112 13.10 -10.60 1.98
N TYR A 113 13.57 -9.68 1.14
CA TYR A 113 13.02 -9.46 -0.20
C TYR A 113 13.10 -10.71 -1.07
N LEU A 114 14.24 -11.39 -1.06
CA LEU A 114 14.46 -12.64 -1.79
C LEU A 114 13.55 -13.75 -1.26
N SER A 115 13.45 -13.91 0.06
CA SER A 115 12.60 -14.91 0.71
C SER A 115 11.11 -14.71 0.36
N VAL A 116 10.64 -13.47 0.36
CA VAL A 116 9.27 -13.14 -0.06
C VAL A 116 9.06 -13.47 -1.54
N ASN A 117 10.02 -13.16 -2.42
CA ASN A 117 9.93 -13.50 -3.85
C ASN A 117 9.89 -15.00 -4.11
N GLN A 118 10.56 -15.82 -3.28
CA GLN A 118 10.51 -17.27 -3.38
C GLN A 118 9.16 -17.83 -2.92
N VAL A 119 8.56 -17.27 -1.87
CA VAL A 119 7.34 -17.80 -1.26
C VAL A 119 6.07 -17.32 -1.95
N LYS A 120 6.09 -16.15 -2.60
CA LYS A 120 4.89 -15.54 -3.21
C LYS A 120 4.23 -16.42 -4.28
N GLN A 121 4.99 -17.27 -4.98
CA GLN A 121 4.45 -18.19 -5.98
C GLN A 121 3.51 -19.28 -5.39
N TYR A 122 3.56 -19.49 -4.07
CA TYR A 122 2.72 -20.45 -3.35
C TYR A 122 1.54 -19.79 -2.64
N LEU A 123 1.34 -18.48 -2.87
CA LEU A 123 0.29 -17.69 -2.25
C LEU A 123 -0.72 -17.25 -3.32
N ASP A 124 -2.01 -17.41 -3.01
CA ASP A 124 -3.09 -16.88 -3.84
C ASP A 124 -3.29 -15.39 -3.53
N ALA A 125 -2.28 -14.60 -3.90
CA ALA A 125 -2.20 -13.17 -3.63
C ALA A 125 -1.31 -12.46 -4.66
N ASN A 126 -1.67 -11.25 -5.01
CA ASN A 126 -0.79 -10.34 -5.75
C ASN A 126 0.10 -9.59 -4.75
N ILE A 127 1.41 -9.80 -4.85
CA ILE A 127 2.39 -9.28 -3.90
C ILE A 127 3.40 -8.42 -4.66
N TYR A 128 3.41 -7.14 -4.34
CA TYR A 128 4.30 -6.13 -4.93
C TYR A 128 5.15 -5.50 -3.83
N GLY A 129 6.46 -5.41 -4.03
CA GLY A 129 7.34 -4.84 -3.03
C GLY A 129 8.51 -4.08 -3.63
N ILE A 130 9.01 -3.14 -2.84
CA ILE A 130 10.19 -2.34 -3.16
C ILE A 130 11.14 -2.27 -1.97
N LEU A 131 12.44 -2.10 -2.25
CA LEU A 131 13.41 -1.63 -1.27
C LEU A 131 13.23 -0.10 -1.18
N ASN A 132 12.74 0.36 -0.03
CA ASN A 132 12.41 1.79 0.18
C ASN A 132 13.60 2.58 0.72
N SER A 133 14.46 1.94 1.54
CA SER A 133 15.71 2.52 2.06
C SER A 133 16.75 1.40 2.25
N GLY A 134 18.02 1.70 2.00
CA GLY A 134 19.10 0.70 2.06
C GLY A 134 20.50 1.27 2.30
N GLY A 135 20.60 2.46 2.87
CA GLY A 135 21.89 3.11 3.15
C GLY A 135 22.21 4.26 2.21
N THR A 136 23.37 4.91 2.42
CA THR A 136 23.77 6.13 1.70
C THR A 136 25.15 6.05 1.05
N LEU A 137 26.10 5.35 1.67
CA LEU A 137 27.48 5.24 1.20
C LEU A 137 27.93 3.78 1.22
N PRO A 138 28.66 3.30 0.19
CA PRO A 138 29.04 1.90 0.08
C PRO A 138 30.10 1.46 1.11
N ASN A 139 30.85 2.38 1.70
CA ASN A 139 31.86 2.12 2.72
C ASN A 139 31.31 2.20 4.17
N ILE A 140 29.99 2.35 4.32
CA ILE A 140 29.32 2.39 5.62
C ILE A 140 28.29 1.25 5.67
N ILE A 141 28.42 0.35 6.63
CA ILE A 141 27.40 -0.67 6.91
C ILE A 141 26.13 0.04 7.40
N PRO A 142 24.99 -0.14 6.71
CA PRO A 142 23.75 0.55 7.08
C PRO A 142 23.15 0.02 8.38
N ASP A 143 22.78 0.91 9.27
CA ASP A 143 22.04 0.63 10.50
C ASP A 143 20.51 0.63 10.31
N TYR A 144 20.04 1.05 9.13
CA TYR A 144 18.63 1.08 8.78
C TYR A 144 18.40 0.70 7.32
N ALA A 145 17.41 -0.16 7.10
CA ALA A 145 16.87 -0.46 5.78
C ALA A 145 15.35 -0.70 5.89
N SER A 146 14.63 -0.51 4.82
CA SER A 146 13.21 -0.79 4.82
C SER A 146 12.67 -1.31 3.50
N LEU A 147 11.66 -2.18 3.59
CA LEU A 147 10.87 -2.70 2.49
C LEU A 147 9.44 -2.19 2.62
N ARG A 148 8.79 -1.95 1.49
CA ARG A 148 7.34 -1.71 1.43
C ARG A 148 6.69 -2.72 0.52
N TYR A 149 5.55 -3.27 0.97
CA TYR A 149 4.76 -4.24 0.22
C TYR A 149 3.30 -3.85 0.17
N TYR A 150 2.68 -4.17 -0.97
CA TYR A 150 1.23 -4.27 -1.13
C TYR A 150 0.88 -5.73 -1.34
N ILE A 151 0.02 -6.25 -0.48
CA ILE A 151 -0.52 -7.61 -0.56
C ILE A 151 -1.99 -7.50 -0.91
N ARG A 152 -2.39 -8.00 -2.08
CA ARG A 152 -3.74 -7.83 -2.63
C ARG A 152 -4.39 -9.18 -2.88
N CYS A 153 -5.58 -9.37 -2.31
CA CYS A 153 -6.38 -10.56 -2.46
C CYS A 153 -7.86 -10.21 -2.65
N ASP A 154 -8.61 -11.15 -3.20
CA ASP A 154 -10.06 -11.07 -3.37
C ASP A 154 -10.85 -11.40 -2.10
N GLN A 155 -10.20 -12.00 -1.09
CA GLN A 155 -10.79 -12.47 0.16
C GLN A 155 -9.91 -12.14 1.35
N GLU A 156 -10.52 -11.72 2.46
CA GLU A 156 -9.80 -11.36 3.67
C GLU A 156 -8.96 -12.50 4.24
N TRP A 157 -9.49 -13.72 4.28
CA TRP A 157 -8.76 -14.87 4.81
C TRP A 157 -7.49 -15.20 4.00
N LYS A 158 -7.51 -14.98 2.68
CA LYS A 158 -6.32 -15.13 1.83
C LYS A 158 -5.28 -14.06 2.15
N THR A 159 -5.73 -12.82 2.35
CA THR A 159 -4.85 -11.72 2.77
C THR A 159 -4.17 -12.05 4.09
N ARG A 160 -4.94 -12.47 5.09
CA ARG A 160 -4.41 -12.84 6.41
C ARG A 160 -3.38 -13.96 6.31
N ARG A 161 -3.67 -15.02 5.58
CA ARG A 161 -2.74 -16.13 5.35
C ARG A 161 -1.46 -15.70 4.62
N ALA A 162 -1.58 -14.83 3.61
CA ALA A 162 -0.43 -14.30 2.88
C ALA A 162 0.45 -13.43 3.78
N VAL A 163 -0.15 -12.52 4.54
CA VAL A 163 0.55 -11.65 5.50
C VAL A 163 1.30 -12.47 6.55
N GLU A 164 0.67 -13.46 7.16
CA GLU A 164 1.33 -14.34 8.16
C GLU A 164 2.53 -15.08 7.56
N ARG A 165 2.41 -15.55 6.32
CA ARG A 165 3.51 -16.25 5.65
C ARG A 165 4.65 -15.30 5.31
N ILE A 166 4.35 -14.11 4.80
CA ILE A 166 5.36 -13.08 4.49
C ILE A 166 6.06 -12.62 5.76
N ASN A 167 5.31 -12.33 6.83
CA ASN A 167 5.88 -11.91 8.11
C ASN A 167 6.88 -12.93 8.65
N ARG A 168 6.58 -14.23 8.53
CA ARG A 168 7.54 -15.29 8.94
C ARG A 168 8.82 -15.30 8.09
N CYS A 169 8.71 -15.05 6.77
CA CYS A 169 9.89 -14.96 5.91
C CYS A 169 10.75 -13.77 6.28
N VAL A 170 10.12 -12.61 6.52
CA VAL A 170 10.81 -11.37 6.88
C VAL A 170 11.46 -11.48 8.27
N GLN A 171 10.74 -12.04 9.25
CA GLN A 171 11.29 -12.27 10.58
C GLN A 171 12.49 -13.21 10.53
N GLY A 172 12.39 -14.34 9.81
CA GLY A 172 13.51 -15.28 9.69
C GLY A 172 14.74 -14.66 9.02
N ALA A 173 14.56 -13.75 8.08
CA ALA A 173 15.66 -13.00 7.47
C ALA A 173 16.30 -12.02 8.47
N ALA A 174 15.50 -11.30 9.24
CA ALA A 174 15.99 -10.40 10.30
C ALA A 174 16.78 -11.18 11.36
N ASP A 175 16.20 -12.27 11.87
CA ASP A 175 16.83 -13.12 12.89
C ASP A 175 18.17 -13.71 12.40
N SER A 176 18.24 -14.17 11.14
CA SER A 176 19.45 -14.75 10.57
C SER A 176 20.61 -13.75 10.43
N MET A 177 20.29 -12.47 10.31
CA MET A 177 21.28 -11.38 10.20
C MET A 177 21.48 -10.62 11.52
N GLY A 178 20.77 -10.99 12.58
CA GLY A 178 20.83 -10.32 13.87
C GLY A 178 20.20 -8.91 13.90
N ALA A 179 19.41 -8.56 12.91
CA ALA A 179 18.74 -7.27 12.82
C ALA A 179 17.43 -7.27 13.61
N GLU A 180 17.11 -6.15 14.27
CA GLU A 180 15.79 -5.92 14.84
C GLU A 180 14.79 -5.61 13.74
N LEU A 181 13.58 -6.16 13.84
CA LEU A 181 12.50 -5.98 12.87
C LEU A 181 11.33 -5.22 13.49
N LYS A 182 10.87 -4.18 12.80
CA LYS A 182 9.58 -3.53 13.08
C LYS A 182 8.67 -3.67 11.88
N ILE A 183 7.44 -4.13 12.14
CA ILE A 183 6.40 -4.31 11.13
C ILE A 183 5.31 -3.27 11.38
N THR A 184 5.02 -2.45 10.37
CA THR A 184 4.01 -1.41 10.46
C THR A 184 3.03 -1.54 9.29
N GLN A 185 1.76 -1.78 9.60
CA GLN A 185 0.70 -1.59 8.62
C GLN A 185 0.43 -0.09 8.51
N TYR A 186 0.42 0.44 7.31
CA TYR A 186 0.10 1.84 7.07
C TYR A 186 -1.19 1.95 6.24
N LEU A 187 -1.88 3.06 6.35
CA LEU A 187 -3.09 3.30 5.58
C LEU A 187 -2.72 3.44 4.09
N CYS A 188 -3.45 2.73 3.27
CA CYS A 188 -3.41 2.83 1.81
C CYS A 188 -4.82 2.62 1.26
N CYS A 189 -5.08 3.21 0.16
CA CYS A 189 -6.36 3.14 -0.55
C CYS A 189 -6.66 1.81 -1.19
#